data_6f08d4870335d026dd0b29f54f0d42bb
#
_entry.id   6f08d4870335d026dd0b29f54f0d42bb
#
_cell.length_a   1.000
_cell.length_b   1.000
_cell.length_c   1.000
_cell.angle_alpha   90.00
_cell.angle_beta   90.00
_cell.angle_gamma   90.00
#
_symmetry.space_group_name_H-M   'P 1'
#
loop_
_entity.id
_entity.type
_entity.pdbx_description
1 polymer ?
#
loop_
_entity_poly.entity_id
_entity_poly.type
_entity_poly.pdbx_seq_one_letter_code
_entity_poly.pdbx_strand_id
1 'polypeptide(L)'
;MSSSGYSTASDGAVGGGGFRERADRGRAVEGYLVLVLSAIALAIGVSRLATSKAPLGTMLVVGAVSAALYGASRLSMSRRVQRSADYWRQGPGFIQFGPSRGLGLGDYLPASVASAGALAAMWMQLSSGAADINGAWTLTLAVFVLLGSVLTLATVPTGGRGAPEIILTPEAAWIWTGGRKRACIPWTAQPNLEASIVYRLRPHVMITGGAGDPVLLPIFVLPISHVQLQAVLAFYTAHADLRGELATDQGLQR
;
A
#
# COMPACT_ATOMS: atom_id res chain seq x y z
N MET A 1 16.89 24.67 10.65
CA MET A 1 16.76 23.25 10.95
C MET A 1 15.45 23.09 11.71
N SER A 2 14.39 22.73 11.03
CA SER A 2 13.03 22.64 11.60
C SER A 2 12.76 21.17 11.90
N SER A 3 12.70 20.81 13.18
CA SER A 3 12.28 19.50 13.66
C SER A 3 10.77 19.38 13.42
N SER A 4 10.37 18.76 12.31
CA SER A 4 8.98 18.39 12.13
C SER A 4 8.64 17.30 13.14
N GLY A 5 7.81 17.66 14.12
CA GLY A 5 7.32 16.75 15.15
C GLY A 5 6.59 15.57 14.53
N TYR A 6 7.20 14.40 14.61
CA TYR A 6 6.52 13.14 14.34
C TYR A 6 5.61 12.85 15.54
N SER A 7 4.30 12.93 15.33
CA SER A 7 3.34 12.39 16.29
C SER A 7 3.47 10.88 16.29
N THR A 8 4.34 10.37 17.15
CA THR A 8 4.36 8.96 17.51
C THR A 8 3.13 8.71 18.37
N ALA A 9 2.11 8.07 17.84
CA ALA A 9 1.13 7.38 18.66
C ALA A 9 1.89 6.24 19.35
N SER A 10 2.53 6.58 20.49
CA SER A 10 3.12 5.62 21.40
C SER A 10 1.99 4.91 22.12
N ASP A 11 1.37 3.93 21.48
CA ASP A 11 0.66 2.90 22.23
C ASP A 11 1.72 2.15 23.06
N GLY A 12 1.59 2.28 24.35
CA GLY A 12 2.52 1.78 25.34
C GLY A 12 2.94 0.34 25.07
N ALA A 13 4.17 0.05 25.39
CA ALA A 13 4.88 -1.20 25.24
C ALA A 13 4.12 -2.42 25.83
N VAL A 14 3.08 -2.86 25.15
CA VAL A 14 2.41 -4.14 25.38
C VAL A 14 2.76 -5.03 24.20
N GLY A 15 3.73 -5.90 24.42
CA GLY A 15 4.09 -7.04 23.59
C GLY A 15 4.17 -6.79 22.08
N GLY A 16 5.37 -6.52 21.56
CA GLY A 16 5.64 -6.17 20.15
C GLY A 16 5.12 -7.14 19.05
N GLY A 17 4.47 -8.26 19.40
CA GLY A 17 3.80 -9.16 18.47
C GLY A 17 2.39 -8.69 18.08
N GLY A 18 1.61 -8.20 19.03
CA GLY A 18 0.19 -7.92 18.79
C GLY A 18 -0.12 -6.76 17.83
N PHE A 19 0.79 -5.80 17.67
CA PHE A 19 0.65 -4.71 16.70
C PHE A 19 0.84 -5.22 15.26
N ARG A 20 1.84 -6.09 15.03
CA ARG A 20 2.19 -6.62 13.70
C ARG A 20 1.07 -7.48 13.15
N GLU A 21 0.52 -8.37 13.96
CA GLU A 21 -0.63 -9.20 13.58
C GLU A 21 -1.88 -8.36 13.33
N ARG A 22 -2.12 -7.31 14.12
CA ARG A 22 -3.25 -6.39 13.91
C ARG A 22 -3.11 -5.63 12.59
N ALA A 23 -1.90 -5.16 12.26
CA ALA A 23 -1.63 -4.47 11.00
C ALA A 23 -1.83 -5.39 9.78
N ASP A 24 -1.41 -6.66 9.87
CA ASP A 24 -1.59 -7.62 8.79
C ASP A 24 -3.07 -8.03 8.63
N ARG A 25 -3.82 -8.23 9.72
CA ARG A 25 -5.28 -8.45 9.69
C ARG A 25 -6.05 -7.25 9.15
N GLY A 26 -5.64 -6.04 9.51
CA GLY A 26 -6.28 -4.81 9.06
C GLY A 26 -6.36 -4.68 7.54
N ARG A 27 -5.37 -5.19 6.82
CA ARG A 27 -5.36 -5.19 5.34
C ARG A 27 -6.53 -5.99 4.73
N ALA A 28 -6.82 -7.16 5.28
CA ALA A 28 -7.92 -8.00 4.78
C ALA A 28 -9.28 -7.40 5.15
N VAL A 29 -9.43 -6.94 6.41
CA VAL A 29 -10.66 -6.32 6.90
C VAL A 29 -11.00 -5.07 6.09
N GLU A 30 -10.02 -4.21 5.80
CA GLU A 30 -10.19 -3.04 4.92
C GLU A 30 -10.73 -3.46 3.55
N GLY A 31 -10.13 -4.49 2.92
CA GLY A 31 -10.56 -4.98 1.62
C GLY A 31 -12.01 -5.46 1.61
N TYR A 32 -12.43 -6.25 2.60
CA TYR A 32 -13.80 -6.72 2.72
C TYR A 32 -14.79 -5.59 2.98
N LEU A 33 -14.48 -4.67 3.89
CA LEU A 33 -15.34 -3.53 4.20
C LEU A 33 -15.59 -2.67 2.95
N VAL A 34 -14.54 -2.38 2.19
CA VAL A 34 -14.66 -1.62 0.95
C VAL A 34 -15.52 -2.35 -0.08
N LEU A 35 -15.41 -3.68 -0.21
CA LEU A 35 -16.26 -4.45 -1.13
C LEU A 35 -17.75 -4.42 -0.72
N VAL A 36 -18.06 -4.53 0.57
CA VAL A 36 -19.44 -4.44 1.06
C VAL A 36 -20.02 -3.05 0.79
N LEU A 37 -19.27 -1.98 1.11
CA LEU A 37 -19.70 -0.61 0.83
C LEU A 37 -19.87 -0.35 -0.67
N SER A 38 -19.00 -0.94 -1.51
CA SER A 38 -19.12 -0.85 -2.97
C SER A 38 -20.39 -1.50 -3.48
N ALA A 39 -20.77 -2.66 -2.95
CA ALA A 39 -22.01 -3.34 -3.33
C ALA A 39 -23.26 -2.51 -2.98
N ILE A 40 -23.28 -1.89 -1.82
CA ILE A 40 -24.34 -0.99 -1.39
C ILE A 40 -24.42 0.25 -2.31
N ALA A 41 -23.28 0.89 -2.55
CA ALA A 41 -23.20 2.07 -3.42
C ALA A 41 -23.62 1.74 -4.86
N LEU A 42 -23.28 0.55 -5.37
CA LEU A 42 -23.70 0.07 -6.69
C LEU A 42 -25.22 -0.08 -6.77
N ALA A 43 -25.83 -0.71 -5.78
CA ALA A 43 -27.30 -0.88 -5.74
C ALA A 43 -28.02 0.47 -5.73
N ILE A 44 -27.55 1.43 -4.92
CA ILE A 44 -28.09 2.79 -4.88
C ILE A 44 -27.88 3.49 -6.23
N GLY A 45 -26.68 3.38 -6.81
CA GLY A 45 -26.35 4.00 -8.09
C GLY A 45 -27.25 3.51 -9.23
N VAL A 46 -27.46 2.20 -9.35
CA VAL A 46 -28.36 1.60 -10.32
C VAL A 46 -29.80 2.07 -10.13
N SER A 47 -30.28 2.10 -8.88
CA SER A 47 -31.61 2.64 -8.57
C SER A 47 -31.77 4.11 -9.00
N ARG A 48 -30.72 4.93 -8.81
CA ARG A 48 -30.74 6.35 -9.23
C ARG A 48 -30.70 6.52 -10.75
N LEU A 49 -30.03 5.65 -11.48
CA LEU A 49 -30.08 5.63 -12.95
C LEU A 49 -31.47 5.34 -13.46
N ALA A 50 -32.19 4.41 -12.83
CA ALA A 50 -33.56 4.05 -13.19
C ALA A 50 -34.58 5.19 -12.92
N THR A 51 -34.28 6.12 -12.01
CA THR A 51 -35.18 7.24 -11.62
C THR A 51 -34.82 8.58 -12.26
N SER A 52 -34.24 8.58 -13.46
CA SER A 52 -33.86 9.78 -14.25
C SER A 52 -32.83 10.74 -13.62
N LYS A 53 -32.16 10.37 -12.52
CA LYS A 53 -31.04 11.12 -11.94
C LYS A 53 -29.70 10.64 -12.46
N ALA A 54 -29.57 10.59 -13.79
CA ALA A 54 -28.47 9.96 -14.50
C ALA A 54 -27.04 10.40 -14.06
N PRO A 55 -26.73 11.71 -13.88
CA PRO A 55 -25.36 12.09 -13.52
C PRO A 55 -24.92 11.55 -12.14
N LEU A 56 -25.80 11.66 -11.14
CA LEU A 56 -25.52 11.13 -9.80
C LEU A 56 -25.46 9.60 -9.79
N GLY A 57 -26.38 8.94 -10.51
CA GLY A 57 -26.39 7.49 -10.67
C GLY A 57 -25.10 6.99 -11.29
N THR A 58 -24.64 7.63 -12.36
CA THR A 58 -23.37 7.31 -13.04
C THR A 58 -22.18 7.45 -12.10
N MET A 59 -22.08 8.54 -11.34
CA MET A 59 -21.01 8.73 -10.35
C MET A 59 -20.99 7.61 -9.29
N LEU A 60 -22.16 7.26 -8.77
CA LEU A 60 -22.26 6.21 -7.75
C LEU A 60 -21.86 4.83 -8.31
N VAL A 61 -22.29 4.50 -9.53
CA VAL A 61 -21.93 3.23 -10.17
C VAL A 61 -20.42 3.18 -10.43
N VAL A 62 -19.84 4.20 -11.04
CA VAL A 62 -18.41 4.22 -11.34
C VAL A 62 -17.58 4.28 -10.08
N GLY A 63 -18.00 5.05 -9.08
CA GLY A 63 -17.37 5.08 -7.77
C GLY A 63 -17.37 3.71 -7.07
N ALA A 64 -18.52 3.01 -7.14
CA ALA A 64 -18.66 1.66 -6.60
C ALA A 64 -17.75 0.64 -7.32
N VAL A 65 -17.68 0.70 -8.65
CA VAL A 65 -16.77 -0.16 -9.44
C VAL A 65 -15.31 0.13 -9.08
N SER A 66 -14.93 1.41 -9.00
CA SER A 66 -13.58 1.81 -8.60
C SER A 66 -13.24 1.30 -7.20
N ALA A 67 -14.13 1.49 -6.23
CA ALA A 67 -13.96 1.00 -4.86
C ALA A 67 -13.90 -0.54 -4.80
N ALA A 68 -14.69 -1.25 -5.59
CA ALA A 68 -14.64 -2.71 -5.69
C ALA A 68 -13.30 -3.20 -6.24
N LEU A 69 -12.76 -2.55 -7.27
CA LEU A 69 -11.43 -2.84 -7.79
C LEU A 69 -10.33 -2.61 -6.73
N TYR A 70 -10.43 -1.53 -5.97
CA TYR A 70 -9.52 -1.27 -4.86
C TYR A 70 -9.62 -2.34 -3.77
N GLY A 71 -10.82 -2.68 -3.31
CA GLY A 71 -11.05 -3.73 -2.32
C GLY A 71 -10.52 -5.10 -2.78
N ALA A 72 -10.75 -5.47 -4.05
CA ALA A 72 -10.23 -6.70 -4.65
C ALA A 72 -8.69 -6.70 -4.70
N SER A 73 -8.07 -5.55 -5.02
CA SER A 73 -6.62 -5.37 -4.99
C SER A 73 -6.07 -5.60 -3.57
N ARG A 74 -6.72 -5.04 -2.53
CA ARG A 74 -6.33 -5.23 -1.12
C ARG A 74 -6.44 -6.68 -0.68
N LEU A 75 -7.50 -7.38 -1.05
CA LEU A 75 -7.65 -8.81 -0.76
C LEU A 75 -6.62 -9.67 -1.52
N SER A 76 -6.38 -9.35 -2.78
CA SER A 76 -5.32 -10.02 -3.55
C SER A 76 -3.96 -9.85 -2.88
N MET A 77 -3.66 -8.62 -2.41
CA MET A 77 -2.42 -8.34 -1.66
C MET A 77 -2.34 -9.15 -0.36
N SER A 78 -3.43 -9.21 0.41
CA SER A 78 -3.47 -10.01 1.64
C SER A 78 -3.19 -11.50 1.37
N ARG A 79 -3.74 -12.07 0.30
CA ARG A 79 -3.44 -13.45 -0.12
C ARG A 79 -1.98 -13.64 -0.55
N ARG A 80 -1.39 -12.65 -1.21
CA ARG A 80 0.03 -12.67 -1.60
C ARG A 80 0.95 -12.60 -0.39
N VAL A 81 0.58 -11.81 0.61
CA VAL A 81 1.31 -11.76 1.89
C VAL A 81 1.37 -13.13 2.57
N GLN A 82 0.29 -13.91 2.49
CA GLN A 82 0.26 -15.29 3.01
C GLN A 82 1.21 -16.24 2.25
N ARG A 83 1.55 -15.91 1.01
CA ARG A 83 2.46 -16.67 0.14
C ARG A 83 3.77 -15.92 -0.09
N SER A 84 4.24 -15.18 0.88
CA SER A 84 5.41 -14.30 0.72
C SER A 84 6.68 -15.04 0.33
N ALA A 85 6.82 -16.32 0.71
CA ALA A 85 7.95 -17.16 0.29
C ALA A 85 8.12 -17.22 -1.23
N ASP A 86 7.02 -17.20 -2.01
CA ASP A 86 7.05 -17.26 -3.47
C ASP A 86 7.65 -16.01 -4.13
N TYR A 87 7.83 -14.94 -3.36
CA TYR A 87 8.31 -13.64 -3.86
C TYR A 87 9.77 -13.35 -3.53
N TRP A 88 10.41 -14.19 -2.73
CA TRP A 88 11.84 -14.13 -2.52
C TRP A 88 12.57 -14.65 -3.74
N ARG A 89 13.65 -14.01 -4.11
CA ARG A 89 14.48 -14.37 -5.26
C ARG A 89 15.93 -14.41 -4.86
N GLN A 90 16.60 -15.46 -5.29
CA GLN A 90 18.04 -15.55 -5.20
C GLN A 90 18.68 -14.73 -6.31
N GLY A 91 19.66 -13.91 -5.92
CA GLY A 91 20.60 -13.23 -6.79
C GLY A 91 22.03 -13.72 -6.51
N PRO A 92 23.02 -13.31 -7.31
CA PRO A 92 24.42 -13.64 -7.06
C PRO A 92 24.91 -12.98 -5.75
N GLY A 93 25.00 -13.74 -4.68
CA GLY A 93 25.47 -13.26 -3.38
C GLY A 93 24.44 -12.57 -2.50
N PHE A 94 23.14 -12.63 -2.83
CA PHE A 94 22.09 -12.00 -2.03
C PHE A 94 20.73 -12.65 -2.24
N ILE A 95 19.83 -12.44 -1.30
CA ILE A 95 18.41 -12.70 -1.43
C ILE A 95 17.66 -11.37 -1.56
N GLN A 96 16.77 -11.31 -2.53
CA GLN A 96 16.00 -10.12 -2.89
C GLN A 96 14.52 -10.36 -2.68
N PHE A 97 13.85 -9.39 -2.07
CA PHE A 97 12.42 -9.34 -1.93
C PHE A 97 11.91 -8.02 -2.52
N GLY A 98 11.22 -8.13 -3.65
CA GLY A 98 10.73 -6.98 -4.39
C GLY A 98 9.22 -6.98 -4.57
N PRO A 99 8.64 -5.90 -5.11
CA PRO A 99 7.23 -5.81 -5.40
C PRO A 99 6.82 -6.86 -6.42
N SER A 100 5.69 -7.51 -6.20
CA SER A 100 5.17 -8.44 -7.20
C SER A 100 4.76 -7.70 -8.47
N ARG A 101 4.95 -8.34 -9.63
CA ARG A 101 4.49 -7.81 -10.91
C ARG A 101 2.98 -7.53 -10.85
N GLY A 102 2.56 -6.36 -11.31
CA GLY A 102 1.15 -5.96 -11.33
C GLY A 102 0.61 -5.27 -10.06
N LEU A 103 1.42 -5.11 -9.00
CA LEU A 103 0.99 -4.39 -7.79
C LEU A 103 0.64 -2.93 -8.06
N GLY A 104 1.36 -2.24 -8.94
CA GLY A 104 1.03 -0.89 -9.36
C GLY A 104 -0.34 -0.78 -10.03
N LEU A 105 -0.75 -1.79 -10.82
CA LEU A 105 -2.05 -1.80 -11.49
C LEU A 105 -3.22 -1.80 -10.51
N GLY A 106 -3.07 -2.43 -9.33
CA GLY A 106 -4.11 -2.47 -8.30
C GLY A 106 -4.48 -1.11 -7.71
N ASP A 107 -3.57 -0.15 -7.72
CA ASP A 107 -3.82 1.23 -7.27
C ASP A 107 -4.15 2.15 -8.47
N TYR A 108 -3.53 1.94 -9.64
CA TYR A 108 -3.77 2.76 -10.83
C TYR A 108 -5.16 2.53 -11.43
N LEU A 109 -5.58 1.28 -11.56
CA LEU A 109 -6.85 0.95 -12.22
C LEU A 109 -8.05 1.57 -11.49
N PRO A 110 -8.22 1.44 -10.17
CA PRO A 110 -9.30 2.10 -9.45
C PRO A 110 -9.30 3.61 -9.62
N ALA A 111 -8.13 4.26 -9.49
CA ALA A 111 -8.01 5.70 -9.63
C ALA A 111 -8.33 6.18 -11.05
N SER A 112 -7.92 5.44 -12.08
CA SER A 112 -8.23 5.77 -13.48
C SER A 112 -9.71 5.61 -13.77
N VAL A 113 -10.36 4.55 -13.28
CA VAL A 113 -11.80 4.32 -13.42
C VAL A 113 -12.59 5.43 -12.72
N ALA A 114 -12.19 5.80 -11.49
CA ALA A 114 -12.82 6.89 -10.75
C ALA A 114 -12.71 8.23 -11.50
N SER A 115 -11.52 8.53 -12.05
CA SER A 115 -11.29 9.76 -12.82
C SER A 115 -12.16 9.80 -14.08
N ALA A 116 -12.21 8.72 -14.84
CA ALA A 116 -13.03 8.63 -16.05
C ALA A 116 -14.53 8.83 -15.73
N GLY A 117 -15.01 8.21 -14.65
CA GLY A 117 -16.40 8.38 -14.22
C GLY A 117 -16.73 9.79 -13.73
N ALA A 118 -15.82 10.41 -13.00
CA ALA A 118 -15.99 11.79 -12.58
C ALA A 118 -16.05 12.75 -13.77
N LEU A 119 -15.17 12.58 -14.77
CA LEU A 119 -15.19 13.38 -15.99
C LEU A 119 -16.48 13.16 -16.80
N ALA A 120 -16.95 11.90 -16.94
CA ALA A 120 -18.20 11.60 -17.62
C ALA A 120 -19.39 12.25 -16.91
N ALA A 121 -19.47 12.18 -15.57
CA ALA A 121 -20.55 12.80 -14.82
C ALA A 121 -20.52 14.33 -14.92
N MET A 122 -19.32 14.95 -14.90
CA MET A 122 -19.17 16.40 -15.14
C MET A 122 -19.67 16.79 -16.54
N TRP A 123 -19.25 16.04 -17.55
CA TRP A 123 -19.69 16.28 -18.92
C TRP A 123 -21.23 16.18 -19.07
N MET A 124 -21.84 15.12 -18.51
CA MET A 124 -23.29 14.95 -18.51
C MET A 124 -24.02 16.10 -17.81
N GLN A 125 -23.49 16.57 -16.67
CA GLN A 125 -24.08 17.67 -15.94
C GLN A 125 -23.98 18.99 -16.70
N LEU A 126 -22.83 19.29 -17.28
CA LEU A 126 -22.61 20.51 -18.05
C LEU A 126 -23.44 20.52 -19.35
N SER A 127 -23.55 19.37 -20.02
CA SER A 127 -24.33 19.26 -21.26
C SER A 127 -25.86 19.32 -21.03
N SER A 128 -26.34 18.93 -19.84
CA SER A 128 -27.76 19.01 -19.50
C SER A 128 -28.28 20.42 -19.25
N GLY A 129 -27.38 21.39 -19.02
CA GLY A 129 -27.74 22.78 -18.71
C GLY A 129 -28.52 22.98 -17.40
N ALA A 130 -28.75 21.91 -16.64
CA ALA A 130 -29.52 21.93 -15.40
C ALA A 130 -28.69 22.56 -14.27
N ALA A 131 -28.94 23.81 -13.98
CA ALA A 131 -28.33 24.55 -12.86
C ALA A 131 -29.16 24.36 -11.57
N ASP A 132 -29.43 23.11 -11.20
CA ASP A 132 -30.12 22.78 -9.97
C ASP A 132 -29.14 22.44 -8.84
N ILE A 133 -29.65 22.33 -7.61
CA ILE A 133 -28.84 22.04 -6.41
C ILE A 133 -28.20 20.65 -6.50
N ASN A 134 -28.86 19.70 -7.18
CA ASN A 134 -28.32 18.36 -7.39
C ASN A 134 -27.15 18.38 -8.38
N GLY A 135 -27.20 19.23 -9.38
CA GLY A 135 -26.11 19.46 -10.31
C GLY A 135 -24.89 20.05 -9.64
N ALA A 136 -25.08 21.03 -8.76
CA ALA A 136 -23.97 21.61 -7.97
C ALA A 136 -23.29 20.56 -7.09
N TRP A 137 -24.05 19.69 -6.41
CA TRP A 137 -23.49 18.60 -5.61
C TRP A 137 -22.75 17.57 -6.49
N THR A 138 -23.29 17.22 -7.66
CA THR A 138 -22.64 16.29 -8.59
C THR A 138 -21.29 16.83 -9.05
N LEU A 139 -21.21 18.10 -9.44
CA LEU A 139 -19.96 18.74 -9.84
C LEU A 139 -18.95 18.80 -8.69
N THR A 140 -19.40 19.17 -7.50
CA THR A 140 -18.54 19.22 -6.31
C THR A 140 -17.93 17.85 -6.01
N LEU A 141 -18.75 16.79 -5.97
CA LEU A 141 -18.29 15.42 -5.76
C LEU A 141 -17.32 14.97 -6.86
N ALA A 142 -17.61 15.29 -8.12
CA ALA A 142 -16.75 14.94 -9.25
C ALA A 142 -15.35 15.58 -9.12
N VAL A 143 -15.29 16.86 -8.71
CA VAL A 143 -14.02 17.54 -8.45
C VAL A 143 -13.24 16.87 -7.32
N PHE A 144 -13.89 16.52 -6.20
CA PHE A 144 -13.22 15.80 -5.11
C PHE A 144 -12.70 14.43 -5.53
N VAL A 145 -13.47 13.68 -6.31
CA VAL A 145 -13.04 12.37 -6.85
C VAL A 145 -11.84 12.54 -7.78
N LEU A 146 -11.84 13.55 -8.66
CA LEU A 146 -10.71 13.82 -9.55
C LEU A 146 -9.45 14.20 -8.77
N LEU A 147 -9.56 15.11 -7.79
CA LEU A 147 -8.44 15.50 -6.95
C LEU A 147 -7.86 14.31 -6.18
N GLY A 148 -8.72 13.50 -5.56
CA GLY A 148 -8.32 12.29 -4.85
C GLY A 148 -7.64 11.27 -5.77
N SER A 149 -8.15 11.09 -6.98
CA SER A 149 -7.56 10.20 -7.99
C SER A 149 -6.20 10.68 -8.47
N VAL A 150 -6.07 11.97 -8.78
CA VAL A 150 -4.77 12.58 -9.17
C VAL A 150 -3.76 12.44 -8.04
N LEU A 151 -4.14 12.71 -6.80
CA LEU A 151 -3.27 12.53 -5.64
C LEU A 151 -2.84 11.06 -5.49
N THR A 152 -3.77 10.14 -5.67
CA THR A 152 -3.47 8.70 -5.64
C THR A 152 -2.46 8.35 -6.74
N LEU A 153 -2.71 8.74 -7.99
CA LEU A 153 -1.82 8.47 -9.11
C LEU A 153 -0.42 9.09 -8.94
N ALA A 154 -0.35 10.29 -8.38
CA ALA A 154 0.92 10.97 -8.10
C ALA A 154 1.74 10.33 -6.97
N THR A 155 1.08 9.60 -6.06
CA THR A 155 1.73 9.00 -4.89
C THR A 155 1.99 7.50 -5.03
N VAL A 156 1.42 6.82 -6.05
CA VAL A 156 1.68 5.40 -6.30
C VAL A 156 3.11 5.22 -6.80
N PRO A 157 3.93 4.37 -6.14
CA PRO A 157 5.24 4.03 -6.67
C PRO A 157 5.08 3.29 -8.00
N THR A 158 5.60 3.86 -9.06
CA THR A 158 5.65 3.18 -10.36
C THR A 158 6.55 1.95 -10.24
N GLY A 159 6.04 0.77 -10.60
CA GLY A 159 6.74 -0.52 -10.48
C GLY A 159 7.92 -0.71 -11.44
N GLY A 160 8.69 0.37 -11.67
CA GLY A 160 9.90 0.40 -12.46
C GLY A 160 11.16 0.53 -11.58
N ARG A 161 12.25 1.02 -12.16
CA ARG A 161 13.49 1.36 -11.42
C ARG A 161 13.15 2.33 -10.29
N GLY A 162 13.30 1.88 -9.04
CA GLY A 162 13.00 2.67 -7.83
C GLY A 162 11.76 2.21 -7.05
N ALA A 163 11.18 1.04 -7.38
CA ALA A 163 10.19 0.40 -6.51
C ALA A 163 10.83 0.03 -5.16
N PRO A 164 10.06 0.03 -4.07
CA PRO A 164 10.53 -0.43 -2.77
C PRO A 164 10.99 -1.88 -2.83
N GLU A 165 12.12 -2.16 -2.20
CA GLU A 165 12.78 -3.46 -2.29
C GLU A 165 13.62 -3.72 -1.03
N ILE A 166 13.76 -4.98 -0.66
CA ILE A 166 14.63 -5.42 0.42
C ILE A 166 15.62 -6.41 -0.18
N ILE A 167 16.91 -6.16 0.03
CA ILE A 167 17.99 -7.05 -0.37
C ILE A 167 18.76 -7.43 0.88
N LEU A 168 18.89 -8.72 1.12
CA LEU A 168 19.65 -9.26 2.24
C LEU A 168 20.95 -9.85 1.71
N THR A 169 22.08 -9.36 2.23
CA THR A 169 23.41 -9.86 1.96
C THR A 169 24.02 -10.42 3.25
N PRO A 170 25.10 -11.20 3.20
CA PRO A 170 25.79 -11.65 4.42
C PRO A 170 26.23 -10.50 5.35
N GLU A 171 26.47 -9.30 4.82
CA GLU A 171 27.01 -8.16 5.58
C GLU A 171 25.92 -7.23 6.10
N ALA A 172 24.80 -7.08 5.35
CA ALA A 172 23.80 -6.04 5.64
C ALA A 172 22.43 -6.33 5.05
N ALA A 173 21.43 -5.67 5.60
CA ALA A 173 20.11 -5.48 5.01
C ALA A 173 20.08 -4.16 4.21
N TRP A 174 19.85 -4.25 2.92
CA TRP A 174 19.67 -3.11 2.04
C TRP A 174 18.19 -2.87 1.83
N ILE A 175 17.72 -1.67 2.18
CA ILE A 175 16.32 -1.31 2.09
C ILE A 175 16.16 -0.16 1.11
N TRP A 176 15.39 -0.42 0.08
CA TRP A 176 15.03 0.57 -0.91
C TRP A 176 13.62 1.09 -0.63
N THR A 177 13.51 2.36 -0.30
CA THR A 177 12.24 2.97 0.11
C THR A 177 11.43 3.51 -1.07
N GLY A 178 11.95 3.35 -2.27
CA GLY A 178 11.43 3.97 -3.49
C GLY A 178 12.25 5.18 -3.92
N GLY A 179 12.25 5.48 -5.22
CA GLY A 179 13.07 6.53 -5.79
C GLY A 179 14.56 6.15 -5.87
N ARG A 180 15.45 7.06 -5.47
CA ARG A 180 16.92 6.87 -5.56
C ARG A 180 17.58 6.55 -4.22
N LYS A 181 16.83 6.57 -3.12
CA LYS A 181 17.39 6.37 -1.79
C LYS A 181 17.46 4.90 -1.43
N ARG A 182 18.66 4.43 -1.09
CA ARG A 182 18.93 3.12 -0.50
C ARG A 182 19.46 3.33 0.91
N ALA A 183 18.96 2.58 1.85
CA ALA A 183 19.51 2.49 3.19
C ALA A 183 20.23 1.16 3.34
N CYS A 184 21.45 1.20 3.83
CA CYS A 184 22.22 0.02 4.19
C CYS A 184 22.25 -0.06 5.72
N ILE A 185 21.71 -1.13 6.28
CA ILE A 185 21.74 -1.39 7.71
C ILE A 185 22.60 -2.63 7.94
N PRO A 186 23.83 -2.50 8.41
CA PRO A 186 24.67 -3.65 8.71
C PRO A 186 24.05 -4.49 9.82
N TRP A 187 24.25 -5.81 9.80
CA TRP A 187 23.70 -6.70 10.83
C TRP A 187 24.18 -6.39 12.23
N THR A 188 25.37 -5.78 12.37
CA THR A 188 25.92 -5.30 13.65
C THR A 188 25.09 -4.16 14.25
N ALA A 189 24.36 -3.43 13.44
CA ALA A 189 23.44 -2.38 13.88
C ALA A 189 22.08 -2.91 14.34
N GLN A 190 21.88 -4.24 14.33
CA GLN A 190 20.67 -4.93 14.79
C GLN A 190 19.38 -4.36 14.16
N PRO A 191 19.20 -4.50 12.84
CA PRO A 191 17.99 -4.01 12.17
C PRO A 191 16.72 -4.56 12.82
N ASN A 192 15.83 -3.67 13.22
CA ASN A 192 14.60 -4.00 13.92
C ASN A 192 13.42 -3.22 13.35
N LEU A 193 12.25 -3.85 13.30
CA LEU A 193 11.01 -3.22 12.88
C LEU A 193 10.31 -2.65 14.13
N GLU A 194 10.33 -1.34 14.29
CA GLU A 194 9.81 -0.68 15.49
C GLU A 194 8.31 -0.40 15.43
N ALA A 195 7.87 0.23 14.35
CA ALA A 195 6.51 0.73 14.28
C ALA A 195 5.94 0.70 12.86
N SER A 196 4.62 0.73 12.76
CA SER A 196 3.91 1.09 11.54
C SER A 196 3.38 2.51 11.71
N ILE A 197 3.72 3.37 10.78
CA ILE A 197 3.30 4.77 10.77
C ILE A 197 2.58 5.11 9.47
N VAL A 198 1.70 6.10 9.51
CA VAL A 198 1.10 6.67 8.31
C VAL A 198 1.94 7.85 7.86
N TYR A 199 2.62 7.70 6.73
CA TYR A 199 3.39 8.77 6.11
C TYR A 199 2.82 9.06 4.73
N ARG A 200 2.49 10.34 4.45
CA ARG A 200 1.84 10.78 3.20
C ARG A 200 0.60 9.93 2.86
N LEU A 201 -0.28 9.74 3.86
CA LEU A 201 -1.54 8.99 3.75
C LEU A 201 -1.38 7.49 3.44
N ARG A 202 -0.17 6.93 3.59
CA ARG A 202 0.11 5.52 3.31
C ARG A 202 0.80 4.83 4.47
N PRO A 203 0.52 3.55 4.72
CA PRO A 203 1.19 2.80 5.77
C PRO A 203 2.66 2.54 5.38
N HIS A 204 3.56 2.89 6.29
CA HIS A 204 4.99 2.61 6.21
C HIS A 204 5.41 1.87 7.47
N VAL A 205 6.42 1.05 7.35
CA VAL A 205 7.12 0.50 8.51
C VAL A 205 8.38 1.28 8.76
N MET A 206 8.67 1.50 10.02
CA MET A 206 9.89 2.12 10.49
C MET A 206 10.87 1.03 10.88
N ILE A 207 11.99 0.99 10.17
CA ILE A 207 13.09 0.06 10.43
C ILE A 207 14.23 0.87 10.99
N THR A 208 14.68 0.50 12.18
CA THR A 208 15.83 1.11 12.87
C THR A 208 17.00 0.15 12.85
N GLY A 209 18.20 0.72 12.98
CA GLY A 209 19.43 -0.05 13.10
C GLY A 209 20.54 0.84 13.62
N GLY A 210 21.01 0.55 14.84
CA GLY A 210 22.07 1.32 15.50
C GLY A 210 21.72 2.79 15.71
N ALA A 211 22.70 3.68 15.56
CA ALA A 211 22.57 5.12 15.74
C ALA A 211 22.13 5.87 14.47
N GLY A 212 21.72 5.14 13.42
CA GLY A 212 21.30 5.73 12.14
C GLY A 212 19.87 6.27 12.16
N ASP A 213 19.55 7.13 11.20
CA ASP A 213 18.18 7.58 10.99
C ASP A 213 17.25 6.41 10.66
N PRO A 214 16.00 6.41 11.16
CA PRO A 214 15.04 5.37 10.86
C PRO A 214 14.67 5.36 9.37
N VAL A 215 14.57 4.16 8.82
CA VAL A 215 14.22 3.94 7.41
C VAL A 215 12.72 3.68 7.30
N LEU A 216 12.02 4.49 6.53
CA LEU A 216 10.59 4.35 6.27
C LEU A 216 10.36 3.53 5.00
N LEU A 217 9.90 2.29 5.15
CA LEU A 217 9.61 1.40 4.04
C LEU A 217 8.10 1.37 3.76
N PRO A 218 7.65 1.68 2.52
CA PRO A 218 6.25 1.57 2.14
C PRO A 218 5.84 0.10 1.99
N ILE A 219 5.46 -0.54 3.07
CA ILE A 219 5.16 -1.98 3.12
C ILE A 219 3.91 -2.37 2.31
N PHE A 220 3.03 -1.42 1.99
CA PHE A 220 1.79 -1.70 1.25
C PHE A 220 2.02 -2.20 -0.18
N VAL A 221 3.20 -1.96 -0.75
CA VAL A 221 3.59 -2.43 -2.10
C VAL A 221 4.38 -3.75 -2.08
N LEU A 222 4.79 -4.21 -0.90
CA LEU A 222 5.53 -5.46 -0.75
C LEU A 222 4.60 -6.56 -0.27
N PRO A 223 4.57 -7.73 -0.92
CA PRO A 223 3.75 -8.87 -0.52
C PRO A 223 4.39 -9.62 0.67
N ILE A 224 4.81 -8.90 1.69
CA ILE A 224 5.38 -9.43 2.93
C ILE A 224 4.57 -8.96 4.14
N SER A 225 4.42 -9.82 5.15
CA SER A 225 3.82 -9.44 6.41
C SER A 225 4.82 -8.72 7.32
N HIS A 226 4.31 -7.91 8.25
CA HIS A 226 5.13 -7.30 9.28
C HIS A 226 5.82 -8.36 10.16
N VAL A 227 5.10 -9.45 10.46
CA VAL A 227 5.61 -10.55 11.27
C VAL A 227 6.77 -11.25 10.56
N GLN A 228 6.60 -11.57 9.27
CA GLN A 228 7.64 -12.24 8.50
C GLN A 228 8.88 -11.37 8.31
N LEU A 229 8.69 -10.08 7.98
CA LEU A 229 9.83 -9.16 7.84
C LEU A 229 10.63 -9.08 9.14
N GLN A 230 9.94 -8.95 10.27
CA GLN A 230 10.60 -8.93 11.57
C GLN A 230 11.30 -10.25 11.88
N ALA A 231 10.65 -11.38 11.59
CA ALA A 231 11.24 -12.70 11.85
C ALA A 231 12.54 -12.90 11.06
N VAL A 232 12.57 -12.51 9.79
CA VAL A 232 13.76 -12.60 8.93
C VAL A 232 14.88 -11.68 9.45
N LEU A 233 14.57 -10.42 9.77
CA LEU A 233 15.57 -9.49 10.30
C LEU A 233 16.13 -9.98 11.63
N ALA A 234 15.27 -10.42 12.55
CA ALA A 234 15.68 -10.93 13.86
C ALA A 234 16.53 -12.20 13.73
N PHE A 235 16.13 -13.13 12.83
CA PHE A 235 16.87 -14.38 12.61
C PHE A 235 18.32 -14.10 12.19
N TYR A 236 18.55 -13.35 11.12
CA TYR A 236 19.90 -13.07 10.63
C TYR A 236 20.68 -12.10 11.52
N THR A 237 19.99 -11.34 12.35
CA THR A 237 20.66 -10.55 13.41
C THR A 237 21.24 -11.46 14.48
N ALA A 238 20.46 -12.48 14.91
CA ALA A 238 20.88 -13.40 15.97
C ALA A 238 21.89 -14.47 15.51
N HIS A 239 21.82 -14.89 14.24
CA HIS A 239 22.63 -16.00 13.71
C HIS A 239 23.67 -15.51 12.69
N ALA A 240 24.76 -14.96 13.19
CA ALA A 240 25.84 -14.43 12.35
C ALA A 240 26.51 -15.51 11.48
N ASP A 241 26.58 -16.73 11.98
CA ASP A 241 27.12 -17.93 11.32
C ASP A 241 26.31 -18.36 10.10
N LEU A 242 25.01 -18.10 10.09
CA LEU A 242 24.10 -18.49 9.01
C LEU A 242 23.94 -17.42 7.91
N ARG A 243 24.54 -16.24 8.07
CA ARG A 243 24.43 -15.16 7.07
C ARG A 243 25.04 -15.54 5.72
N GLY A 244 25.99 -16.47 5.71
CA GLY A 244 26.54 -17.03 4.46
C GLY A 244 25.50 -17.69 3.56
N GLU A 245 24.40 -18.19 4.13
CA GLU A 245 23.28 -18.80 3.39
C GLU A 245 22.53 -17.78 2.50
N LEU A 246 22.56 -16.49 2.86
CA LEU A 246 21.98 -15.42 2.05
C LEU A 246 22.63 -15.28 0.67
N ALA A 247 23.85 -15.79 0.51
CA ALA A 247 24.53 -15.83 -0.76
C ALA A 247 24.24 -17.11 -1.57
N THR A 248 23.46 -18.06 -1.02
CA THR A 248 23.16 -19.36 -1.60
C THR A 248 21.66 -19.64 -1.61
N ASP A 249 21.24 -20.68 -2.34
CA ASP A 249 19.82 -21.10 -2.39
C ASP A 249 19.29 -21.60 -1.05
N GLN A 250 20.15 -21.88 -0.08
CA GLN A 250 19.76 -22.34 1.25
C GLN A 250 18.98 -21.27 2.01
N GLY A 251 19.31 -20.00 1.82
CA GLY A 251 18.58 -18.90 2.45
C GLY A 251 17.12 -18.77 2.02
N LEU A 252 16.72 -19.35 0.88
CA LEU A 252 15.32 -19.38 0.43
C LEU A 252 14.52 -20.54 1.04
N GLN A 253 15.19 -21.54 1.62
CA GLN A 253 14.56 -22.76 2.14
C GLN A 253 14.16 -22.61 3.62
N ARG A 254 14.49 -21.50 4.24
CA ARG A 254 14.15 -21.16 5.63
C ARG A 254 13.01 -20.15 5.71
#